data_d7dae6f660e2a2aee73e0b950e680207
#
_entry.id   d7dae6f660e2a2aee73e0b950e680207
#
_cell.length_a   1.000
_cell.length_b   1.000
_cell.length_c   1.000
_cell.angle_alpha   90.00
_cell.angle_beta   90.00
_cell.angle_gamma   90.00
#
_symmetry.space_group_name_H-M   'P 1'
#
loop_
_entity.id
_entity.type
_entity.pdbx_description
1 polymer ?
#
loop_
_entity_poly.entity_id
_entity_poly.type
_entity_poly.pdbx_seq_one_letter_code
_entity_poly.pdbx_strand_id
1 'polypeptide(L)'
;LPTAFNTANGQLMYAAIGVVLTAAAAFVPLRLYERMADAVFVCGILLQLAVLSPLGSAVAGNTNWISLGPIRVQPSEFLKLATILWLAARLGGMRRDDWRISSFLLPTWWPWPAHLRGRYTMPVGTGAIAALAAVLAGFDMGTAMVFALICAGIFWLAGMPGRYFMWIGGLGVFGAAVLVAVNPSRLTRIKEYLDTLLSQPDALNPTQADFALWAFGSGGLSGGGLGTGIEKWPGNLAEAQNDFIFAVIGEELGMFGCLVVVAMFIVLGWGLVRICLAHPSRFASLACGGIAVWMCGQAIANMLVVTGVLPVFGVPLPLVSQGGSAVVACLLAVGFAVACAMDAPGVRASFRVPRRLAYRARAVVKG
;
A
#
# COMPACT_ATOMS: atom_id res chain seq x y z
N LEU A 1 -6.97 -26.06 -17.53
CA LEU A 1 -6.17 -24.83 -17.59
C LEU A 1 -7.14 -23.66 -17.56
N PRO A 2 -7.08 -22.76 -16.58
CA PRO A 2 -7.78 -21.49 -16.72
C PRO A 2 -7.22 -20.83 -17.98
N THR A 3 -8.11 -20.52 -18.92
CA THR A 3 -7.68 -19.84 -20.13
C THR A 3 -7.08 -18.47 -19.75
N ALA A 4 -6.04 -18.01 -20.44
CA ALA A 4 -5.42 -16.69 -20.21
C ALA A 4 -6.48 -15.56 -20.22
N PHE A 5 -7.56 -15.74 -20.96
CA PHE A 5 -8.73 -14.86 -20.98
C PHE A 5 -9.49 -14.78 -19.65
N ASN A 6 -9.58 -15.88 -18.86
CA ASN A 6 -10.28 -15.82 -17.56
C ASN A 6 -9.52 -14.97 -16.55
N THR A 7 -8.19 -15.03 -16.58
CA THR A 7 -7.32 -14.20 -15.75
C THR A 7 -7.41 -12.73 -16.14
N ALA A 8 -7.33 -12.42 -17.44
CA ALA A 8 -7.47 -11.07 -17.95
C ALA A 8 -8.86 -10.47 -17.65
N ASN A 9 -9.94 -11.25 -17.85
CA ASN A 9 -11.31 -10.82 -17.56
C ASN A 9 -11.50 -10.52 -16.06
N GLY A 10 -10.93 -11.36 -15.18
CA GLY A 10 -10.94 -11.11 -13.74
C GLY A 10 -10.25 -9.79 -13.37
N GLN A 11 -9.07 -9.53 -13.93
CA GLN A 11 -8.33 -8.29 -13.69
C GLN A 11 -9.07 -7.06 -14.22
N LEU A 12 -9.65 -7.14 -15.43
CA LEU A 12 -10.47 -6.07 -16.01
C LEU A 12 -11.70 -5.77 -15.16
N MET A 13 -12.36 -6.78 -14.62
CA MET A 13 -13.50 -6.61 -13.72
C MET A 13 -13.10 -5.83 -12.46
N TYR A 14 -12.00 -6.22 -11.79
CA TYR A 14 -11.52 -5.50 -10.60
C TYR A 14 -11.07 -4.08 -10.93
N ALA A 15 -10.42 -3.87 -12.08
CA ALA A 15 -10.04 -2.54 -12.54
C ALA A 15 -11.28 -1.66 -12.79
N ALA A 16 -12.31 -2.18 -13.45
CA ALA A 16 -13.57 -1.46 -13.68
C ALA A 16 -14.27 -1.09 -12.36
N ILE A 17 -14.39 -2.04 -11.43
CA ILE A 17 -14.92 -1.79 -10.08
C ILE A 17 -14.07 -0.71 -9.40
N GLY A 18 -12.76 -0.82 -9.44
CA GLY A 18 -11.83 0.14 -8.83
C GLY A 18 -12.00 1.54 -9.41
N VAL A 19 -12.14 1.70 -10.73
CA VAL A 19 -12.38 3.01 -11.38
C VAL A 19 -13.69 3.64 -10.92
N VAL A 20 -14.78 2.86 -10.85
CA VAL A 20 -16.06 3.34 -10.34
C VAL A 20 -15.95 3.79 -8.88
N LEU A 21 -15.27 2.98 -8.05
CA LEU A 21 -15.03 3.32 -6.65
C LEU A 21 -14.11 4.53 -6.50
N THR A 22 -13.11 4.70 -7.37
CA THR A 22 -12.25 5.90 -7.43
C THR A 22 -13.09 7.14 -7.68
N ALA A 23 -13.96 7.08 -8.68
CA ALA A 23 -14.86 8.20 -8.99
C ALA A 23 -15.78 8.51 -7.82
N ALA A 24 -16.40 7.49 -7.22
CA ALA A 24 -17.25 7.66 -6.04
C ALA A 24 -16.46 8.28 -4.87
N ALA A 25 -15.28 7.76 -4.56
CA ALA A 25 -14.41 8.24 -3.49
C ALA A 25 -13.98 9.70 -3.72
N ALA A 26 -13.70 10.10 -4.96
CA ALA A 26 -13.30 11.46 -5.30
C ALA A 26 -14.37 12.53 -4.95
N PHE A 27 -15.65 12.17 -4.96
CA PHE A 27 -16.74 13.09 -4.62
C PHE A 27 -17.10 13.11 -3.13
N VAL A 28 -16.55 12.20 -2.31
CA VAL A 28 -16.82 12.17 -0.88
C VAL A 28 -16.13 13.37 -0.19
N PRO A 29 -16.85 14.15 0.63
CA PRO A 29 -16.28 15.28 1.37
C PRO A 29 -15.20 14.82 2.36
N LEU A 30 -14.08 15.55 2.46
CA LEU A 30 -12.98 15.21 3.39
C LEU A 30 -13.44 15.09 4.85
N ARG A 31 -14.42 15.91 5.27
CA ARG A 31 -14.99 15.82 6.62
C ARG A 31 -15.63 14.47 6.92
N LEU A 32 -16.19 13.79 5.90
CA LEU A 32 -16.78 12.48 6.08
C LEU A 32 -15.69 11.41 6.25
N TYR A 33 -14.61 11.49 5.47
CA TYR A 33 -13.45 10.62 5.65
C TYR A 33 -12.86 10.75 7.06
N GLU A 34 -12.63 11.97 7.53
CA GLU A 34 -12.10 12.24 8.87
C GLU A 34 -13.04 11.70 9.97
N ARG A 35 -14.36 11.92 9.82
CA ARG A 35 -15.37 11.45 10.78
C ARG A 35 -15.50 9.94 10.83
N MET A 36 -15.39 9.28 9.68
CA MET A 36 -15.53 7.83 9.56
C MET A 36 -14.23 7.05 9.82
N ALA A 37 -13.10 7.75 9.99
CA ALA A 37 -11.78 7.13 10.08
C ALA A 37 -11.69 6.05 11.16
N ASP A 38 -12.30 6.26 12.34
CA ASP A 38 -12.35 5.28 13.43
C ASP A 38 -13.15 4.03 13.05
N ALA A 39 -14.34 4.24 12.52
CA ALA A 39 -15.21 3.14 12.14
C ALA A 39 -14.59 2.30 11.03
N VAL A 40 -14.01 2.95 10.01
CA VAL A 40 -13.33 2.28 8.89
C VAL A 40 -12.11 1.51 9.39
N PHE A 41 -11.35 2.06 10.32
CA PHE A 41 -10.18 1.40 10.90
C PHE A 41 -10.58 0.16 11.72
N VAL A 42 -11.56 0.28 12.61
CA VAL A 42 -12.06 -0.84 13.41
C VAL A 42 -12.66 -1.93 12.52
N CYS A 43 -13.47 -1.57 11.53
CA CYS A 43 -13.99 -2.51 10.54
C CYS A 43 -12.87 -3.21 9.77
N GLY A 44 -11.83 -2.48 9.39
CA GLY A 44 -10.65 -3.04 8.73
C GLY A 44 -9.91 -4.06 9.59
N ILE A 45 -9.71 -3.78 10.88
CA ILE A 45 -9.11 -4.74 11.82
C ILE A 45 -10.01 -5.97 11.99
N LEU A 46 -11.32 -5.79 12.19
CA LEU A 46 -12.25 -6.92 12.33
C LEU A 46 -12.28 -7.79 11.07
N LEU A 47 -12.26 -7.18 9.90
CA LEU A 47 -12.19 -7.89 8.63
C LEU A 47 -10.86 -8.63 8.48
N GLN A 48 -9.74 -8.04 8.91
CA GLN A 48 -8.44 -8.70 8.91
C GLN A 48 -8.42 -9.88 9.89
N LEU A 49 -9.00 -9.74 11.08
CA LEU A 49 -9.09 -10.85 12.04
C LEU A 49 -10.04 -11.97 11.57
N ALA A 50 -11.04 -11.65 10.75
CA ALA A 50 -11.94 -12.64 10.16
C ALA A 50 -11.20 -13.65 9.25
N VAL A 51 -9.99 -13.30 8.77
CA VAL A 51 -9.12 -14.24 8.05
C VAL A 51 -8.72 -15.45 8.91
N LEU A 52 -8.69 -15.30 10.24
CA LEU A 52 -8.38 -16.39 11.17
C LEU A 52 -9.60 -17.31 11.44
N SER A 53 -10.78 -16.96 10.93
CA SER A 53 -12.00 -17.75 11.01
C SER A 53 -12.05 -18.80 9.89
N PRO A 54 -13.04 -19.71 9.88
CA PRO A 54 -13.27 -20.66 8.78
C PRO A 54 -13.49 -20.02 7.40
N LEU A 55 -13.71 -18.71 7.32
CA LEU A 55 -13.80 -17.96 6.06
C LEU A 55 -12.43 -17.69 5.43
N GLY A 56 -11.35 -17.84 6.21
CA GLY A 56 -9.99 -17.64 5.75
C GLY A 56 -9.51 -18.77 4.84
N SER A 57 -8.76 -18.40 3.82
CA SER A 57 -8.08 -19.35 2.94
C SER A 57 -6.58 -19.13 2.98
N ALA A 58 -5.84 -20.24 3.13
CA ALA A 58 -4.39 -20.21 3.12
C ALA A 58 -3.87 -20.31 1.68
N VAL A 59 -2.93 -19.44 1.33
CA VAL A 59 -2.20 -19.49 0.06
C VAL A 59 -0.70 -19.43 0.39
N ALA A 60 0.07 -20.37 -0.10
CA ALA A 60 1.52 -20.46 0.12
C ALA A 60 1.94 -20.37 1.61
N GLY A 61 1.14 -20.93 2.52
CA GLY A 61 1.41 -20.96 3.97
C GLY A 61 0.99 -19.69 4.74
N ASN A 62 0.43 -18.68 4.07
CA ASN A 62 -0.10 -17.49 4.69
C ASN A 62 -1.63 -17.51 4.67
N THR A 63 -2.27 -17.24 5.82
CA THR A 63 -3.73 -17.17 5.95
C THR A 63 -4.15 -15.70 5.90
N ASN A 64 -4.24 -15.11 4.72
CA ASN A 64 -4.49 -13.68 4.53
C ASN A 64 -5.57 -13.35 3.49
N TRP A 65 -6.28 -14.37 3.00
CA TRP A 65 -7.35 -14.22 2.04
C TRP A 65 -8.69 -14.67 2.61
N ILE A 66 -9.75 -13.97 2.24
CA ILE A 66 -11.15 -14.38 2.46
C ILE A 66 -11.73 -14.76 1.10
N SER A 67 -12.28 -15.97 1.00
CA SER A 67 -12.94 -16.47 -0.22
C SER A 67 -14.44 -16.32 -0.10
N LEU A 68 -15.03 -15.46 -0.91
CA LEU A 68 -16.48 -15.24 -1.02
C LEU A 68 -16.96 -15.76 -2.38
N GLY A 69 -17.03 -17.07 -2.52
CA GLY A 69 -17.35 -17.72 -3.80
C GLY A 69 -16.25 -17.47 -4.84
N PRO A 70 -16.53 -16.83 -6.00
CA PRO A 70 -15.54 -16.57 -7.03
C PRO A 70 -14.59 -15.39 -6.69
N ILE A 71 -14.94 -14.60 -5.69
CA ILE A 71 -14.20 -13.39 -5.31
C ILE A 71 -13.25 -13.72 -4.15
N ARG A 72 -11.98 -13.42 -4.33
CA ARG A 72 -10.98 -13.46 -3.26
C ARG A 72 -10.60 -12.05 -2.85
N VAL A 73 -10.66 -11.77 -1.55
CA VAL A 73 -10.35 -10.48 -0.98
C VAL A 73 -9.23 -10.64 0.04
N GLN A 74 -8.23 -9.78 -0.05
CA GLN A 74 -7.19 -9.66 0.95
C GLN A 74 -7.50 -8.43 1.83
N PRO A 75 -8.00 -8.63 3.07
CA PRO A 75 -8.44 -7.53 3.92
C PRO A 75 -7.33 -6.53 4.27
N SER A 76 -6.10 -7.00 4.37
CA SER A 76 -4.94 -6.16 4.69
C SER A 76 -4.72 -5.03 3.67
N GLU A 77 -5.12 -5.21 2.40
CA GLU A 77 -5.01 -4.16 1.39
C GLU A 77 -5.89 -2.94 1.72
N PHE A 78 -7.13 -3.20 2.14
CA PHE A 78 -8.05 -2.14 2.60
C PHE A 78 -7.65 -1.59 3.96
N LEU A 79 -7.11 -2.44 4.85
CA LEU A 79 -6.64 -2.02 6.16
C LEU A 79 -5.45 -1.05 6.05
N LYS A 80 -4.59 -1.15 5.02
CA LYS A 80 -3.53 -0.15 4.76
C LYS A 80 -4.12 1.25 4.60
N LEU A 81 -5.12 1.41 3.72
CA LEU A 81 -5.80 2.69 3.53
C LEU A 81 -6.52 3.15 4.80
N ALA A 82 -7.24 2.24 5.46
CA ALA A 82 -7.94 2.53 6.71
C ALA A 82 -6.98 3.03 7.80
N THR A 83 -5.81 2.40 7.93
CA THR A 83 -4.75 2.80 8.87
C THR A 83 -4.19 4.18 8.53
N ILE A 84 -3.94 4.47 7.24
CA ILE A 84 -3.48 5.79 6.80
C ILE A 84 -4.49 6.87 7.18
N LEU A 85 -5.76 6.68 6.85
CA LEU A 85 -6.82 7.65 7.14
C LEU A 85 -6.99 7.83 8.65
N TRP A 86 -6.96 6.75 9.41
CA TRP A 86 -7.08 6.79 10.86
C TRP A 86 -5.91 7.52 11.51
N LEU A 87 -4.67 7.17 11.16
CA LEU A 87 -3.47 7.85 11.67
C LEU A 87 -3.48 9.34 11.30
N ALA A 88 -3.83 9.68 10.06
CA ALA A 88 -3.93 11.06 9.61
C ALA A 88 -4.97 11.86 10.40
N ALA A 89 -6.15 11.27 10.68
CA ALA A 89 -7.21 11.91 11.47
C ALA A 89 -6.77 12.14 12.92
N ARG A 90 -6.06 11.19 13.51
CA ARG A 90 -5.58 11.26 14.90
C ARG A 90 -4.41 12.22 15.05
N LEU A 91 -3.43 12.14 14.15
CA LEU A 91 -2.22 12.96 14.20
C LEU A 91 -2.45 14.40 13.69
N GLY A 92 -3.50 14.62 12.90
CA GLY A 92 -3.83 15.95 12.38
C GLY A 92 -4.01 17.01 13.44
N GLY A 93 -4.42 16.65 14.65
CA GLY A 93 -4.56 17.56 15.78
C GLY A 93 -3.39 17.61 16.75
N MET A 94 -2.40 16.73 16.60
CA MET A 94 -1.24 16.67 17.51
C MET A 94 -0.22 17.78 17.18
N ARG A 95 0.35 18.39 18.24
CA ARG A 95 1.46 19.33 18.15
C ARG A 95 2.78 18.61 18.39
N ARG A 96 3.90 19.19 17.99
CA ARG A 96 5.23 18.62 18.18
C ARG A 96 5.55 18.33 19.66
N ASP A 97 5.03 19.15 20.57
CA ASP A 97 5.27 19.01 22.00
C ASP A 97 4.38 17.91 22.67
N ASP A 98 3.38 17.40 21.95
CA ASP A 98 2.50 16.34 22.43
C ASP A 98 3.10 14.94 22.31
N TRP A 99 4.26 14.80 21.64
CA TRP A 99 4.95 13.54 21.48
C TRP A 99 5.60 13.06 22.78
N ARG A 100 4.82 12.31 23.57
CA ARG A 100 5.26 11.61 24.79
C ARG A 100 4.88 10.13 24.68
N ILE A 101 5.66 9.26 25.33
CA ILE A 101 5.35 7.80 25.36
C ILE A 101 3.96 7.57 25.91
N SER A 102 3.56 8.32 26.95
CA SER A 102 2.20 8.28 27.49
C SER A 102 1.14 8.58 26.44
N SER A 103 1.33 9.62 25.62
CA SER A 103 0.39 9.99 24.56
C SER A 103 0.31 8.96 23.43
N PHE A 104 1.35 8.18 23.27
CA PHE A 104 1.46 7.17 22.25
C PHE A 104 0.80 5.84 22.63
N LEU A 105 0.89 5.44 23.90
CA LEU A 105 0.48 4.11 24.36
C LEU A 105 -0.71 4.10 25.33
N LEU A 106 -1.02 5.22 26.01
CA LEU A 106 -2.01 5.23 27.08
C LEU A 106 -3.42 5.54 26.60
N PRO A 107 -4.44 4.93 27.20
CA PRO A 107 -5.84 5.07 26.79
C PRO A 107 -6.44 6.44 27.16
N THR A 108 -7.63 6.72 26.65
CA THR A 108 -8.32 8.02 26.73
C THR A 108 -8.71 8.47 28.16
N TRP A 109 -8.83 7.55 29.12
CA TRP A 109 -9.07 7.84 30.53
C TRP A 109 -7.82 8.35 31.26
N TRP A 110 -6.63 8.28 30.63
CA TRP A 110 -5.42 8.88 31.16
C TRP A 110 -5.51 10.42 31.11
N PRO A 111 -4.90 11.15 32.06
CA PRO A 111 -4.97 12.61 32.13
C PRO A 111 -4.21 13.26 30.95
N TRP A 112 -4.89 13.31 29.81
CA TRP A 112 -4.40 13.98 28.61
C TRP A 112 -4.41 15.50 28.76
N PRO A 113 -3.52 16.24 28.04
CA PRO A 113 -3.66 17.68 27.87
C PRO A 113 -5.06 18.06 27.42
N ALA A 114 -5.60 19.19 27.92
CA ALA A 114 -7.00 19.55 27.72
C ALA A 114 -7.44 19.61 26.23
N HIS A 115 -6.53 20.00 25.33
CA HIS A 115 -6.79 20.07 23.88
C HIS A 115 -6.87 18.69 23.19
N LEU A 116 -6.41 17.63 23.85
CA LEU A 116 -6.45 16.25 23.34
C LEU A 116 -7.56 15.42 23.98
N ARG A 117 -8.16 15.89 25.10
CA ARG A 117 -9.23 15.17 25.81
C ARG A 117 -10.45 14.96 24.91
N GLY A 118 -10.93 13.74 24.88
CA GLY A 118 -12.16 13.38 24.15
C GLY A 118 -11.99 13.29 22.62
N ARG A 119 -10.81 13.59 22.09
CA ARG A 119 -10.56 13.53 20.64
C ARG A 119 -10.11 12.14 20.16
N TYR A 120 -9.63 11.32 21.09
CA TYR A 120 -9.06 10.01 20.77
C TYR A 120 -9.73 8.90 21.58
N THR A 121 -10.30 7.93 20.88
CA THR A 121 -10.85 6.71 21.50
C THR A 121 -9.76 5.65 21.71
N MET A 122 -8.71 5.67 20.89
CA MET A 122 -7.58 4.74 20.94
C MET A 122 -6.26 5.52 20.77
N PRO A 123 -5.23 5.26 21.59
CA PRO A 123 -3.92 5.85 21.41
C PRO A 123 -3.31 5.48 20.06
N VAL A 124 -2.57 6.40 19.47
CA VAL A 124 -2.08 6.25 18.11
C VAL A 124 -1.14 5.05 17.95
N GLY A 125 -0.27 4.83 18.93
CA GLY A 125 0.67 3.71 18.93
C GLY A 125 0.01 2.36 19.10
N THR A 126 -0.97 2.25 20.01
CA THR A 126 -1.70 0.98 20.21
C THR A 126 -2.52 0.60 19.01
N GLY A 127 -3.12 1.57 18.29
CA GLY A 127 -3.81 1.30 17.04
C GLY A 127 -2.86 0.83 15.94
N ALA A 128 -1.70 1.47 15.80
CA ALA A 128 -0.67 1.03 14.85
C ALA A 128 -0.18 -0.39 15.16
N ILE A 129 0.06 -0.69 16.46
CA ILE A 129 0.45 -2.04 16.92
C ILE A 129 -0.67 -3.04 16.67
N ALA A 130 -1.95 -2.69 16.92
CA ALA A 130 -3.09 -3.56 16.68
C ALA A 130 -3.24 -3.91 15.19
N ALA A 131 -3.08 -2.93 14.28
CA ALA A 131 -3.11 -3.19 12.85
C ALA A 131 -1.97 -4.11 12.41
N LEU A 132 -0.75 -3.85 12.89
CA LEU A 132 0.42 -4.67 12.59
C LEU A 132 0.25 -6.10 13.15
N ALA A 133 -0.23 -6.24 14.39
CA ALA A 133 -0.47 -7.54 15.00
C ALA A 133 -1.56 -8.34 14.28
N ALA A 134 -2.64 -7.67 13.82
CA ALA A 134 -3.70 -8.32 13.05
C ALA A 134 -3.17 -8.88 11.70
N VAL A 135 -2.23 -8.18 11.05
CA VAL A 135 -1.59 -8.67 9.82
C VAL A 135 -0.60 -9.80 10.11
N LEU A 136 0.21 -9.67 11.17
CA LEU A 136 1.17 -10.71 11.58
C LEU A 136 0.46 -11.99 12.05
N ALA A 137 -0.75 -11.91 12.61
CA ALA A 137 -1.55 -13.06 12.96
C ALA A 137 -1.92 -13.94 11.75
N GLY A 138 -2.00 -13.35 10.54
CA GLY A 138 -2.14 -14.07 9.28
C GLY A 138 -0.84 -14.59 8.68
N PHE A 139 0.28 -14.47 9.39
CA PHE A 139 1.64 -14.84 8.95
C PHE A 139 2.17 -14.06 7.74
N ASP A 140 1.56 -12.93 7.38
CA ASP A 140 1.94 -12.09 6.25
C ASP A 140 3.02 -11.06 6.66
N MET A 141 4.28 -11.48 6.58
CA MET A 141 5.42 -10.61 6.92
C MET A 141 5.63 -9.48 5.89
N GLY A 142 5.43 -9.78 4.61
CA GLY A 142 5.62 -8.77 3.55
C GLY A 142 4.69 -7.59 3.74
N THR A 143 3.41 -7.87 3.91
CA THR A 143 2.41 -6.84 4.21
C THR A 143 2.69 -6.15 5.55
N ALA A 144 3.13 -6.86 6.58
CA ALA A 144 3.50 -6.26 7.86
C ALA A 144 4.66 -5.25 7.73
N MET A 145 5.66 -5.53 6.88
CA MET A 145 6.74 -4.57 6.58
C MET A 145 6.20 -3.30 5.91
N VAL A 146 5.23 -3.43 5.00
CA VAL A 146 4.57 -2.28 4.38
C VAL A 146 3.78 -1.47 5.42
N PHE A 147 3.08 -2.12 6.35
CA PHE A 147 2.41 -1.43 7.47
C PHE A 147 3.40 -0.67 8.36
N ALA A 148 4.54 -1.28 8.69
CA ALA A 148 5.59 -0.62 9.45
C ALA A 148 6.13 0.62 8.71
N LEU A 149 6.35 0.52 7.40
CA LEU A 149 6.77 1.61 6.54
C LEU A 149 5.75 2.75 6.51
N ILE A 150 4.45 2.43 6.34
CA ILE A 150 3.33 3.39 6.36
C ILE A 150 3.31 4.13 7.71
N CYS A 151 3.33 3.39 8.82
CA CYS A 151 3.28 3.98 10.15
C CYS A 151 4.50 4.88 10.39
N ALA A 152 5.70 4.42 10.07
CA ALA A 152 6.93 5.19 10.20
C ALA A 152 6.86 6.48 9.36
N GLY A 153 6.44 6.39 8.10
CA GLY A 153 6.31 7.55 7.23
C GLY A 153 5.32 8.58 7.74
N ILE A 154 4.13 8.15 8.20
CA ILE A 154 3.12 9.06 8.74
C ILE A 154 3.60 9.69 10.07
N PHE A 155 4.22 8.93 10.95
CA PHE A 155 4.79 9.47 12.19
C PHE A 155 5.89 10.50 11.91
N TRP A 156 6.74 10.24 10.91
CA TRP A 156 7.75 11.20 10.46
C TRP A 156 7.11 12.49 9.95
N LEU A 157 6.13 12.40 9.06
CA LEU A 157 5.40 13.53 8.51
C LEU A 157 4.63 14.31 9.58
N ALA A 158 4.15 13.62 10.63
CA ALA A 158 3.49 14.24 11.77
C ALA A 158 4.46 14.96 12.73
N GLY A 159 5.77 14.81 12.52
CA GLY A 159 6.81 15.48 13.31
C GLY A 159 7.24 14.72 14.57
N MET A 160 7.16 13.38 14.57
CA MET A 160 7.67 12.55 15.66
C MET A 160 9.19 12.78 15.83
N PRO A 161 9.69 13.03 17.05
CA PRO A 161 11.11 13.19 17.30
C PRO A 161 11.92 11.94 16.94
N GLY A 162 13.10 12.12 16.30
CA GLY A 162 13.95 11.05 15.81
C GLY A 162 14.35 10.00 16.85
N ARG A 163 14.46 10.40 18.13
CA ARG A 163 14.74 9.46 19.23
C ARG A 163 13.72 8.32 19.33
N TYR A 164 12.43 8.57 19.03
CA TYR A 164 11.42 7.53 19.06
C TYR A 164 11.55 6.56 17.89
N PHE A 165 12.01 7.06 16.73
CA PHE A 165 12.30 6.19 15.58
C PHE A 165 13.46 5.22 15.87
N MET A 166 14.49 5.67 16.59
CA MET A 166 15.58 4.79 17.00
C MET A 166 15.09 3.65 17.90
N TRP A 167 14.23 3.97 18.89
CA TRP A 167 13.64 2.95 19.77
C TRP A 167 12.68 2.02 19.03
N ILE A 168 11.75 2.56 18.24
CA ILE A 168 10.78 1.77 17.48
C ILE A 168 11.51 0.94 16.42
N GLY A 169 12.47 1.54 15.72
CA GLY A 169 13.28 0.86 14.72
C GLY A 169 14.13 -0.26 15.34
N GLY A 170 14.80 0.00 16.45
CA GLY A 170 15.57 -1.02 17.17
C GLY A 170 14.71 -2.18 17.66
N LEU A 171 13.53 -1.88 18.25
CA LEU A 171 12.57 -2.91 18.66
C LEU A 171 11.99 -3.68 17.46
N GLY A 172 11.74 -2.98 16.34
CA GLY A 172 11.28 -3.59 15.10
C GLY A 172 12.30 -4.56 14.50
N VAL A 173 13.57 -4.15 14.42
CA VAL A 173 14.67 -5.00 13.95
C VAL A 173 14.86 -6.21 14.88
N PHE A 174 14.83 -5.99 16.19
CA PHE A 174 14.93 -7.07 17.18
C PHE A 174 13.76 -8.05 17.03
N GLY A 175 12.51 -7.55 16.93
CA GLY A 175 11.32 -8.39 16.73
C GLY A 175 11.38 -9.17 15.42
N ALA A 176 11.82 -8.54 14.33
CA ALA A 176 12.00 -9.21 13.05
C ALA A 176 13.07 -10.31 13.13
N ALA A 177 14.20 -10.04 13.79
CA ALA A 177 15.25 -11.02 14.00
C ALA A 177 14.75 -12.23 14.80
N VAL A 178 13.97 -12.02 15.87
CA VAL A 178 13.35 -13.10 16.66
C VAL A 178 12.37 -13.91 15.79
N LEU A 179 11.48 -13.23 15.03
CA LEU A 179 10.52 -13.91 14.17
C LEU A 179 11.18 -14.73 13.05
N VAL A 180 12.32 -14.28 12.55
CA VAL A 180 13.13 -15.05 11.58
C VAL A 180 13.80 -16.24 12.27
N ALA A 181 14.41 -16.03 13.42
CA ALA A 181 15.14 -17.08 14.14
C ALA A 181 14.24 -18.25 14.58
N VAL A 182 12.99 -17.95 14.94
CA VAL A 182 11.99 -18.96 15.38
C VAL A 182 11.38 -19.74 14.21
N ASN A 183 11.42 -19.20 12.97
CA ASN A 183 10.79 -19.84 11.81
C ASN A 183 11.85 -20.39 10.83
N PRO A 184 12.04 -21.74 10.74
CA PRO A 184 13.05 -22.34 9.88
C PRO A 184 12.95 -21.93 8.41
N SER A 185 11.74 -21.86 7.87
CA SER A 185 11.49 -21.47 6.46
C SER A 185 11.98 -20.05 6.14
N ARG A 186 11.87 -19.12 7.11
CA ARG A 186 12.36 -17.75 6.95
C ARG A 186 13.88 -17.66 7.06
N LEU A 187 14.44 -18.45 7.98
CA LEU A 187 15.89 -18.56 8.13
C LEU A 187 16.53 -19.11 6.85
N THR A 188 15.90 -20.10 6.20
CA THR A 188 16.36 -20.65 4.92
C THR A 188 16.35 -19.56 3.83
N ARG A 189 15.28 -18.77 3.68
CA ARG A 189 15.22 -17.68 2.70
C ARG A 189 16.31 -16.62 2.91
N ILE A 190 16.65 -16.30 4.16
CA ILE A 190 17.74 -15.36 4.44
C ILE A 190 19.10 -15.97 4.11
N LYS A 191 19.31 -17.26 4.41
CA LYS A 191 20.53 -17.96 4.03
C LYS A 191 20.67 -18.02 2.50
N GLU A 192 19.64 -18.44 1.78
CA GLU A 192 19.61 -18.44 0.32
C GLU A 192 19.93 -17.05 -0.26
N TYR A 193 19.34 -16.00 0.31
CA TYR A 193 19.63 -14.62 -0.09
C TYR A 193 21.10 -14.23 0.15
N LEU A 194 21.65 -14.56 1.31
CA LEU A 194 23.06 -14.28 1.61
C LEU A 194 24.02 -15.11 0.74
N ASP A 195 23.65 -16.36 0.47
CA ASP A 195 24.42 -17.24 -0.43
C ASP A 195 24.38 -16.68 -1.86
N THR A 196 23.25 -16.19 -2.34
CA THR A 196 23.11 -15.55 -3.66
C THR A 196 23.91 -14.25 -3.76
N LEU A 197 24.00 -13.46 -2.66
CA LEU A 197 24.84 -12.24 -2.63
C LEU A 197 26.34 -12.53 -2.62
N LEU A 198 26.76 -13.64 -2.02
CA LEU A 198 28.18 -13.98 -1.78
C LEU A 198 28.73 -14.99 -2.79
N SER A 199 27.87 -15.68 -3.51
CA SER A 199 28.21 -16.74 -4.45
C SER A 199 27.71 -16.42 -5.86
N GLN A 200 28.30 -17.05 -6.87
CA GLN A 200 27.70 -17.01 -8.21
C GLN A 200 26.40 -17.82 -8.23
N PRO A 201 25.41 -17.42 -9.06
CA PRO A 201 24.15 -18.15 -9.20
C PRO A 201 24.41 -19.65 -9.49
N ASP A 202 23.83 -20.52 -8.69
CA ASP A 202 23.90 -21.96 -8.96
C ASP A 202 22.95 -22.32 -10.10
N ALA A 203 23.50 -22.56 -11.29
CA ALA A 203 22.74 -22.90 -12.48
C ALA A 203 21.94 -24.22 -12.34
N LEU A 204 22.28 -25.09 -11.35
CA LEU A 204 21.58 -26.34 -11.10
C LEU A 204 20.36 -26.16 -10.19
N ASN A 205 20.39 -25.13 -9.32
CA ASN A 205 19.30 -24.85 -8.38
C ASN A 205 19.01 -23.32 -8.35
N PRO A 206 18.48 -22.74 -9.44
CA PRO A 206 18.24 -21.30 -9.51
C PRO A 206 17.14 -20.88 -8.53
N THR A 207 17.36 -19.74 -7.89
CA THR A 207 16.36 -19.07 -7.02
C THR A 207 15.40 -18.24 -7.85
N GLN A 208 14.28 -17.77 -7.26
CA GLN A 208 13.37 -16.84 -7.94
C GLN A 208 14.03 -15.51 -8.31
N ALA A 209 15.02 -15.08 -7.53
CA ALA A 209 15.80 -13.89 -7.84
C ALA A 209 16.67 -14.08 -9.08
N ASP A 210 17.26 -15.29 -9.27
CA ASP A 210 18.05 -15.60 -10.45
C ASP A 210 17.19 -15.58 -11.72
N PHE A 211 16.00 -16.19 -11.68
CA PHE A 211 15.05 -16.13 -12.81
C PHE A 211 14.65 -14.68 -13.13
N ALA A 212 14.45 -13.83 -12.11
CA ALA A 212 14.13 -12.42 -12.33
C ALA A 212 15.30 -11.67 -12.99
N LEU A 213 16.54 -11.94 -12.60
CA LEU A 213 17.73 -11.35 -13.21
C LEU A 213 17.92 -11.85 -14.65
N TRP A 214 17.64 -13.13 -14.92
CA TRP A 214 17.67 -13.68 -16.28
C TRP A 214 16.60 -13.05 -17.18
N ALA A 215 15.39 -12.80 -16.64
CA ALA A 215 14.33 -12.08 -17.34
C ALA A 215 14.80 -10.67 -17.77
N PHE A 216 15.45 -9.90 -16.88
CA PHE A 216 16.04 -8.60 -17.25
C PHE A 216 17.16 -8.75 -18.29
N GLY A 217 18.03 -9.76 -18.12
CA GLY A 217 19.14 -10.01 -19.05
C GLY A 217 18.66 -10.37 -20.45
N SER A 218 17.63 -11.21 -20.57
CA SER A 218 17.05 -11.62 -21.87
C SER A 218 16.28 -10.50 -22.55
N GLY A 219 15.60 -9.62 -21.77
CA GLY A 219 14.83 -8.52 -22.31
C GLY A 219 15.67 -7.37 -22.88
N GLY A 220 16.88 -7.13 -22.36
CA GLY A 220 17.76 -6.06 -22.84
C GLY A 220 17.10 -4.68 -22.87
N LEU A 221 17.32 -3.89 -23.93
CA LEU A 221 16.78 -2.53 -24.03
C LEU A 221 15.32 -2.47 -24.47
N SER A 222 14.94 -3.26 -25.47
CA SER A 222 13.63 -3.19 -26.15
C SER A 222 12.66 -4.31 -25.78
N GLY A 223 13.12 -5.32 -25.06
CA GLY A 223 12.34 -6.51 -24.73
C GLY A 223 12.24 -7.54 -25.86
N GLY A 224 11.81 -8.74 -25.51
CA GLY A 224 11.54 -9.82 -26.47
C GLY A 224 10.20 -9.67 -27.21
N GLY A 225 9.32 -8.77 -26.75
CA GLY A 225 7.95 -8.59 -27.24
C GLY A 225 6.90 -9.10 -26.27
N LEU A 226 5.68 -8.57 -26.37
CA LEU A 226 4.56 -8.95 -25.51
C LEU A 226 4.21 -10.42 -25.70
N GLY A 227 4.13 -11.14 -24.60
CA GLY A 227 3.76 -12.56 -24.59
C GLY A 227 4.92 -13.53 -24.82
N THR A 228 6.12 -13.06 -25.15
CA THR A 228 7.28 -13.90 -25.47
C THR A 228 8.11 -14.31 -24.27
N GLY A 229 7.86 -13.72 -23.12
CA GLY A 229 8.61 -14.01 -21.89
C GLY A 229 8.63 -15.50 -21.56
N ILE A 230 9.79 -16.04 -21.26
CA ILE A 230 10.05 -17.46 -20.95
C ILE A 230 9.97 -17.66 -19.43
N GLU A 231 10.49 -16.70 -18.66
CA GLU A 231 10.60 -16.82 -17.20
C GLU A 231 9.26 -16.75 -16.47
N LYS A 232 8.22 -16.24 -17.10
CA LYS A 232 6.86 -16.17 -16.52
C LYS A 232 6.12 -17.50 -16.43
N TRP A 233 6.63 -18.57 -17.04
CA TRP A 233 5.97 -19.86 -17.10
C TRP A 233 6.12 -20.64 -15.76
N PRO A 234 5.14 -21.52 -15.42
CA PRO A 234 5.23 -22.36 -14.25
C PRO A 234 6.51 -23.22 -14.25
N GLY A 235 7.24 -23.15 -13.16
CA GLY A 235 8.54 -23.82 -13.01
C GLY A 235 9.70 -22.86 -12.84
N ASN A 236 9.58 -21.63 -13.37
CA ASN A 236 10.58 -20.58 -13.26
C ASN A 236 10.13 -19.57 -12.16
N LEU A 237 9.39 -18.50 -12.52
CA LEU A 237 8.87 -17.55 -11.54
C LEU A 237 7.49 -17.98 -11.02
N ALA A 238 7.42 -18.45 -9.77
CA ALA A 238 6.19 -18.96 -9.17
C ALA A 238 5.07 -17.89 -9.10
N GLU A 239 5.42 -16.62 -8.83
CA GLU A 239 4.51 -15.50 -8.68
C GLU A 239 4.78 -14.40 -9.72
N ALA A 240 5.05 -14.81 -10.97
CA ALA A 240 5.39 -13.92 -12.08
C ALA A 240 4.39 -12.78 -12.29
N GLN A 241 3.09 -13.05 -12.09
CA GLN A 241 2.00 -12.09 -12.29
C GLN A 241 1.77 -11.16 -11.10
N ASN A 242 2.28 -11.53 -9.92
CA ASN A 242 2.14 -10.79 -8.68
C ASN A 242 3.44 -10.06 -8.31
N ASP A 243 4.29 -10.75 -7.57
CA ASP A 243 5.46 -10.15 -6.93
C ASP A 243 6.60 -9.87 -7.92
N PHE A 244 6.69 -10.65 -9.02
CA PHE A 244 7.73 -10.55 -10.02
C PHE A 244 7.27 -9.94 -11.35
N ILE A 245 6.11 -9.27 -11.37
CA ILE A 245 5.59 -8.65 -12.61
C ILE A 245 6.57 -7.64 -13.22
N PHE A 246 7.39 -6.96 -12.41
CA PHE A 246 8.40 -6.03 -12.87
C PHE A 246 9.51 -6.74 -13.69
N ALA A 247 9.88 -7.98 -13.32
CA ALA A 247 10.81 -8.79 -14.11
C ALA A 247 10.18 -9.20 -15.45
N VAL A 248 8.90 -9.60 -15.45
CA VAL A 248 8.17 -9.91 -16.70
C VAL A 248 8.09 -8.71 -17.64
N ILE A 249 7.84 -7.51 -17.09
CA ILE A 249 7.87 -6.27 -17.86
C ILE A 249 9.28 -6.05 -18.43
N GLY A 250 10.32 -6.32 -17.65
CA GLY A 250 11.72 -6.23 -18.08
C GLY A 250 12.05 -7.21 -19.21
N GLU A 251 11.53 -8.44 -19.17
CA GLU A 251 11.72 -9.45 -20.20
C GLU A 251 10.99 -9.10 -21.50
N GLU A 252 9.72 -8.71 -21.40
CA GLU A 252 8.86 -8.50 -22.58
C GLU A 252 9.00 -7.11 -23.21
N LEU A 253 9.14 -6.06 -22.39
CA LEU A 253 9.23 -4.66 -22.84
C LEU A 253 10.62 -4.05 -22.64
N GLY A 254 11.55 -4.80 -22.09
CA GLY A 254 12.93 -4.36 -21.86
C GLY A 254 13.05 -3.22 -20.86
N MET A 255 14.22 -2.59 -20.89
CA MET A 255 14.52 -1.45 -20.02
C MET A 255 13.55 -0.28 -20.25
N PHE A 256 13.07 -0.07 -21.48
CA PHE A 256 12.08 0.99 -21.75
C PHE A 256 10.77 0.75 -21.00
N GLY A 257 10.26 -0.48 -20.95
CA GLY A 257 9.07 -0.82 -20.18
C GLY A 257 9.26 -0.56 -18.68
N CYS A 258 10.41 -0.96 -18.14
CA CYS A 258 10.77 -0.70 -16.75
C CYS A 258 10.83 0.81 -16.44
N LEU A 259 11.46 1.60 -17.32
CA LEU A 259 11.55 3.05 -17.15
C LEU A 259 10.18 3.73 -17.18
N VAL A 260 9.26 3.27 -18.03
CA VAL A 260 7.87 3.78 -18.04
C VAL A 260 7.19 3.52 -16.71
N VAL A 261 7.32 2.32 -16.14
CA VAL A 261 6.74 1.99 -14.83
C VAL A 261 7.35 2.87 -13.71
N VAL A 262 8.66 3.04 -13.70
CA VAL A 262 9.34 3.92 -12.74
C VAL A 262 8.86 5.37 -12.88
N ALA A 263 8.77 5.88 -14.12
CA ALA A 263 8.27 7.22 -14.38
C ALA A 263 6.83 7.43 -13.92
N MET A 264 5.95 6.42 -14.07
CA MET A 264 4.57 6.47 -13.56
C MET A 264 4.56 6.62 -12.03
N PHE A 265 5.39 5.88 -11.29
CA PHE A 265 5.48 6.02 -9.83
C PHE A 265 6.10 7.36 -9.40
N ILE A 266 7.06 7.90 -10.17
CA ILE A 266 7.61 9.25 -9.92
C ILE A 266 6.51 10.30 -10.07
N VAL A 267 5.71 10.24 -11.15
CA VAL A 267 4.60 11.18 -11.38
C VAL A 267 3.53 11.06 -10.30
N LEU A 268 3.14 9.83 -9.94
CA LEU A 268 2.18 9.56 -8.86
C LEU A 268 2.68 10.13 -7.52
N GLY A 269 3.91 9.80 -7.15
CA GLY A 269 4.54 10.27 -5.92
C GLY A 269 4.67 11.80 -5.89
N TRP A 270 5.08 12.42 -6.99
CA TRP A 270 5.15 13.86 -7.11
C TRP A 270 3.79 14.53 -6.92
N GLY A 271 2.72 13.98 -7.53
CA GLY A 271 1.35 14.48 -7.35
C GLY A 271 0.89 14.39 -5.89
N LEU A 272 1.10 13.23 -5.24
CA LEU A 272 0.73 13.01 -3.84
C LEU A 272 1.52 13.92 -2.89
N VAL A 273 2.82 14.09 -3.11
CA VAL A 273 3.67 14.99 -2.32
C VAL A 273 3.25 16.44 -2.51
N ARG A 274 2.90 16.87 -3.72
CA ARG A 274 2.37 18.23 -3.95
C ARG A 274 1.10 18.49 -3.18
N ILE A 275 0.15 17.54 -3.15
CA ILE A 275 -1.06 17.65 -2.33
C ILE A 275 -0.68 17.69 -0.84
N CYS A 276 0.19 16.79 -0.39
CA CYS A 276 0.66 16.74 0.99
C CYS A 276 1.24 18.08 1.47
N LEU A 277 2.06 18.74 0.65
CA LEU A 277 2.73 20.00 1.02
C LEU A 277 1.83 21.23 0.88
N ALA A 278 0.89 21.21 -0.06
CA ALA A 278 0.08 22.39 -0.39
C ALA A 278 -1.27 22.44 0.33
N HIS A 279 -1.78 21.31 0.84
CA HIS A 279 -3.13 21.25 1.39
C HIS A 279 -3.21 21.88 2.79
N PRO A 280 -4.18 22.80 3.06
CA PRO A 280 -4.31 23.49 4.35
C PRO A 280 -4.79 22.56 5.48
N SER A 281 -5.54 21.49 5.16
CA SER A 281 -5.96 20.50 6.14
C SER A 281 -4.82 19.54 6.44
N ARG A 282 -4.41 19.49 7.72
CA ARG A 282 -3.37 18.58 8.17
C ARG A 282 -3.76 17.09 8.05
N PHE A 283 -5.06 16.79 8.14
CA PHE A 283 -5.59 15.46 7.85
C PHE A 283 -5.28 15.04 6.40
N ALA A 284 -5.66 15.88 5.42
CA ALA A 284 -5.42 15.59 4.01
C ALA A 284 -3.93 15.52 3.68
N SER A 285 -3.12 16.42 4.25
CA SER A 285 -1.68 16.44 4.10
C SER A 285 -1.06 15.11 4.58
N LEU A 286 -1.34 14.69 5.81
CA LEU A 286 -0.81 13.44 6.37
C LEU A 286 -1.32 12.20 5.63
N ALA A 287 -2.60 12.18 5.23
CA ALA A 287 -3.17 11.05 4.50
C ALA A 287 -2.55 10.91 3.11
N CYS A 288 -2.42 12.00 2.33
CA CYS A 288 -1.77 11.95 1.01
C CYS A 288 -0.28 11.58 1.13
N GLY A 289 0.41 12.09 2.17
CA GLY A 289 1.79 11.68 2.46
C GLY A 289 1.89 10.20 2.81
N GLY A 290 0.96 9.68 3.62
CA GLY A 290 0.88 8.24 3.95
C GLY A 290 0.61 7.36 2.73
N ILE A 291 -0.27 7.80 1.81
CA ILE A 291 -0.53 7.11 0.54
C ILE A 291 0.73 7.13 -0.35
N ALA A 292 1.47 8.25 -0.39
CA ALA A 292 2.73 8.32 -1.13
C ALA A 292 3.76 7.33 -0.57
N VAL A 293 3.93 7.28 0.75
CA VAL A 293 4.81 6.31 1.42
C VAL A 293 4.38 4.88 1.12
N TRP A 294 3.08 4.59 1.19
CA TRP A 294 2.57 3.27 0.85
C TRP A 294 2.88 2.90 -0.60
N MET A 295 2.35 3.65 -1.57
CA MET A 295 2.42 3.27 -2.98
C MET A 295 3.85 3.33 -3.53
N CYS A 296 4.57 4.43 -3.30
CA CYS A 296 5.93 4.58 -3.81
C CYS A 296 6.91 3.72 -3.02
N GLY A 297 6.78 3.65 -1.69
CA GLY A 297 7.64 2.83 -0.86
C GLY A 297 7.47 1.34 -1.14
N GLN A 298 6.24 0.86 -1.29
CA GLN A 298 5.97 -0.52 -1.68
C GLN A 298 6.47 -0.83 -3.09
N ALA A 299 6.33 0.10 -4.05
CA ALA A 299 6.86 -0.07 -5.40
C ALA A 299 8.39 -0.16 -5.41
N ILE A 300 9.07 0.74 -4.68
CA ILE A 300 10.54 0.71 -4.53
C ILE A 300 10.96 -0.62 -3.89
N ALA A 301 10.29 -1.04 -2.81
CA ALA A 301 10.60 -2.30 -2.14
C ALA A 301 10.45 -3.50 -3.09
N ASN A 302 9.36 -3.58 -3.87
CA ASN A 302 9.17 -4.63 -4.89
C ASN A 302 10.29 -4.61 -5.94
N MET A 303 10.60 -3.44 -6.50
CA MET A 303 11.68 -3.31 -7.50
C MET A 303 13.03 -3.75 -6.94
N LEU A 304 13.36 -3.40 -5.68
CA LEU A 304 14.59 -3.82 -5.02
C LEU A 304 14.64 -5.34 -4.76
N VAL A 305 13.50 -5.96 -4.47
CA VAL A 305 13.38 -7.42 -4.34
C VAL A 305 13.63 -8.10 -5.69
N VAL A 306 12.95 -7.63 -6.72
CA VAL A 306 13.01 -8.23 -8.07
C VAL A 306 14.38 -8.07 -8.71
N THR A 307 15.11 -7.01 -8.36
CA THR A 307 16.52 -6.79 -8.78
C THR A 307 17.55 -7.48 -7.88
N GLY A 308 17.12 -8.30 -6.91
CA GLY A 308 18.01 -9.05 -6.03
C GLY A 308 18.69 -8.22 -4.93
N VAL A 309 18.38 -6.93 -4.80
CA VAL A 309 18.96 -6.06 -3.74
C VAL A 309 18.37 -6.36 -2.36
N LEU A 310 17.12 -6.79 -2.30
CA LEU A 310 16.44 -7.20 -1.06
C LEU A 310 15.98 -8.66 -1.16
N PRO A 311 15.88 -9.37 -0.03
CA PRO A 311 15.35 -10.73 -0.02
C PRO A 311 13.87 -10.76 -0.42
N VAL A 312 13.42 -11.89 -0.98
CA VAL A 312 12.03 -12.07 -1.42
C VAL A 312 11.10 -12.16 -0.22
N PHE A 313 10.14 -11.24 -0.10
CA PHE A 313 9.15 -11.19 0.98
C PHE A 313 7.69 -11.06 0.51
N GLY A 314 7.43 -11.23 -0.79
CA GLY A 314 6.05 -11.38 -1.29
C GLY A 314 5.22 -10.10 -1.23
N VAL A 315 5.68 -9.01 -1.84
CA VAL A 315 4.95 -7.74 -1.88
C VAL A 315 4.66 -7.34 -3.32
N PRO A 316 3.38 -7.25 -3.73
CA PRO A 316 3.03 -6.93 -5.09
C PRO A 316 3.34 -5.47 -5.45
N LEU A 317 3.59 -5.21 -6.74
CA LEU A 317 3.77 -3.87 -7.28
C LEU A 317 2.42 -3.15 -7.35
N PRO A 318 2.20 -2.04 -6.61
CA PRO A 318 0.92 -1.33 -6.58
C PRO A 318 0.41 -0.95 -7.98
N LEU A 319 -0.88 -1.08 -8.23
CA LEU A 319 -1.56 -0.76 -9.50
C LEU A 319 -1.15 -1.61 -10.72
N VAL A 320 -0.03 -2.33 -10.67
CA VAL A 320 0.53 -3.10 -11.81
C VAL A 320 0.31 -4.60 -11.61
N SER A 321 0.60 -5.12 -10.41
CA SER A 321 0.48 -6.54 -10.11
C SER A 321 -0.96 -7.05 -10.23
N GLN A 322 -1.08 -8.34 -10.57
CA GLN A 322 -2.35 -9.03 -10.61
C GLN A 322 -2.86 -9.31 -9.21
N GLY A 323 -3.61 -8.36 -8.65
CA GLY A 323 -4.22 -8.52 -7.33
C GLY A 323 -5.54 -7.75 -7.29
N GLY A 324 -6.67 -8.45 -7.48
CA GLY A 324 -7.98 -7.78 -7.57
C GLY A 324 -8.25 -6.82 -6.41
N SER A 325 -8.13 -7.29 -5.16
CA SER A 325 -8.33 -6.45 -3.96
C SER A 325 -7.25 -5.38 -3.81
N ALA A 326 -5.99 -5.68 -4.17
CA ALA A 326 -4.90 -4.71 -4.10
C ALA A 326 -5.10 -3.55 -5.08
N VAL A 327 -5.49 -3.84 -6.32
CA VAL A 327 -5.81 -2.82 -7.33
C VAL A 327 -6.98 -1.94 -6.88
N VAL A 328 -8.05 -2.54 -6.35
CA VAL A 328 -9.21 -1.79 -5.84
C VAL A 328 -8.82 -0.89 -4.67
N ALA A 329 -8.03 -1.38 -3.71
CA ALA A 329 -7.57 -0.59 -2.57
C ALA A 329 -6.66 0.58 -3.00
N CYS A 330 -5.74 0.35 -3.94
CA CYS A 330 -4.91 1.40 -4.52
C CYS A 330 -5.74 2.45 -5.27
N LEU A 331 -6.71 2.02 -6.07
CA LEU A 331 -7.62 2.92 -6.79
C LEU A 331 -8.50 3.74 -5.83
N LEU A 332 -8.99 3.15 -4.73
CA LEU A 332 -9.67 3.89 -3.66
C LEU A 332 -8.76 4.97 -3.04
N ALA A 333 -7.49 4.65 -2.80
CA ALA A 333 -6.52 5.62 -2.28
C ALA A 333 -6.26 6.76 -3.26
N VAL A 334 -6.20 6.47 -4.56
CA VAL A 334 -6.14 7.50 -5.63
C VAL A 334 -7.40 8.36 -5.61
N GLY A 335 -8.59 7.75 -5.48
CA GLY A 335 -9.85 8.48 -5.36
C GLY A 335 -9.88 9.45 -4.18
N PHE A 336 -9.39 9.02 -3.02
CA PHE A 336 -9.21 9.90 -1.86
C PHE A 336 -8.23 11.05 -2.15
N ALA A 337 -7.09 10.76 -2.81
CA ALA A 337 -6.12 11.81 -3.17
C ALA A 337 -6.73 12.83 -4.15
N VAL A 338 -7.57 12.39 -5.08
CA VAL A 338 -8.34 13.28 -5.97
C VAL A 338 -9.34 14.13 -5.16
N ALA A 339 -10.04 13.54 -4.17
CA ALA A 339 -10.91 14.30 -3.27
C ALA A 339 -10.14 15.41 -2.52
N CYS A 340 -8.93 15.11 -2.04
CA CYS A 340 -8.04 16.10 -1.43
C CYS A 340 -7.65 17.19 -2.43
N ALA A 341 -7.26 16.83 -3.65
CA ALA A 341 -6.90 17.80 -4.69
C ALA A 341 -8.08 18.73 -5.04
N MET A 342 -9.29 18.18 -5.13
CA MET A 342 -10.51 18.96 -5.40
C MET A 342 -10.92 19.86 -4.22
N ASP A 343 -10.57 19.49 -2.98
CA ASP A 343 -10.87 20.30 -1.79
C ASP A 343 -9.88 21.46 -1.60
N ALA A 344 -8.75 21.43 -2.28
CA ALA A 344 -7.72 22.45 -2.17
C ALA A 344 -8.26 23.86 -2.55
N PRO A 345 -7.83 24.94 -1.84
CA PRO A 345 -8.25 26.30 -2.13
C PRO A 345 -7.95 26.68 -3.59
N GLY A 346 -8.91 27.25 -4.27
CA GLY A 346 -8.81 27.66 -5.68
C GLY A 346 -9.30 26.61 -6.67
N VAL A 347 -9.11 25.30 -6.43
CA VAL A 347 -9.59 24.25 -7.33
C VAL A 347 -11.12 24.14 -7.29
N ARG A 348 -11.75 24.18 -6.12
CA ARG A 348 -13.22 24.23 -6.00
C ARG A 348 -13.85 25.45 -6.67
N ALA A 349 -13.14 26.56 -6.71
CA ALA A 349 -13.64 27.78 -7.36
C ALA A 349 -13.64 27.67 -8.88
N SER A 350 -12.68 26.95 -9.46
CA SER A 350 -12.58 26.74 -10.91
C SER A 350 -13.64 25.80 -11.47
N PHE A 351 -14.16 24.86 -10.66
CA PHE A 351 -15.28 23.97 -11.03
C PHE A 351 -16.67 24.59 -10.80
N ARG A 352 -16.77 25.73 -10.11
CA ARG A 352 -18.04 26.45 -10.00
C ARG A 352 -18.29 27.18 -11.32
N VAL A 353 -19.28 26.71 -12.09
CA VAL A 353 -19.77 27.43 -13.27
C VAL A 353 -20.01 28.89 -12.88
N PRO A 354 -19.38 29.88 -13.54
CA PRO A 354 -19.59 31.27 -13.22
C PRO A 354 -21.09 31.57 -13.20
N ARG A 355 -21.60 32.19 -12.14
CA ARG A 355 -23.03 32.52 -11.98
C ARG A 355 -23.63 33.18 -13.23
N ARG A 356 -22.81 33.89 -14.02
CA ARG A 356 -23.20 34.51 -15.29
C ARG A 356 -23.58 33.49 -16.37
N LEU A 357 -22.91 32.33 -16.45
CA LEU A 357 -23.25 31.27 -17.41
C LEU A 357 -24.48 30.48 -16.96
N ALA A 358 -24.64 30.24 -15.66
CA ALA A 358 -25.83 29.59 -15.11
C ALA A 358 -27.10 30.45 -15.32
N TYR A 359 -26.98 31.81 -15.27
CA TYR A 359 -28.07 32.71 -15.56
C TYR A 359 -28.45 32.69 -17.05
N ARG A 360 -27.46 32.69 -17.96
CA ARG A 360 -27.70 32.56 -19.41
C ARG A 360 -28.34 31.23 -19.80
N ALA A 361 -27.89 30.13 -19.21
CA ALA A 361 -28.50 28.80 -19.46
C ALA A 361 -29.96 28.75 -18.98
N ARG A 362 -30.32 29.39 -17.86
CA ARG A 362 -31.70 29.49 -17.38
C ARG A 362 -32.57 30.44 -18.23
N ALA A 363 -31.99 31.45 -18.88
CA ALA A 363 -32.69 32.34 -19.76
C ALA A 363 -33.03 31.70 -21.12
N VAL A 364 -32.14 30.79 -21.61
CA VAL A 364 -32.38 30.07 -22.87
C VAL A 364 -33.40 28.91 -22.70
N VAL A 365 -33.58 28.37 -21.51
CA VAL A 365 -34.58 27.30 -21.25
C VAL A 365 -35.97 27.87 -20.95
N LYS A 366 -36.11 29.17 -20.73
CA LYS A 366 -37.40 29.84 -20.47
C LYS A 366 -37.94 30.68 -21.63
N GLY A 367 -37.26 30.77 -22.76
CA GLY A 367 -37.76 31.30 -24.03
C GLY A 367 -38.00 30.17 -25.01
#